data_2ec2d57682432d0e6af6f3bd5414ea93
#
_entry.id   2ec2d57682432d0e6af6f3bd5414ea93
#
_cell.length_a   1.000
_cell.length_b   1.000
_cell.length_c   1.000
_cell.angle_alpha   90.00
_cell.angle_beta   90.00
_cell.angle_gamma   90.00
#
_symmetry.space_group_name_H-M   'P 1'
#
loop_
_entity.id
_entity.type
_entity.pdbx_description
1 polymer ?
#
loop_
_entity_poly.entity_id
_entity_poly.type
_entity_poly.pdbx_seq_one_letter_code
_entity_poly.pdbx_strand_id
1 'polypeptide(L)'
;MSKKWFNCHNHTEYSNLRLLDSTNHPKDLINKAIELGLSGICITDHEALCAHIEINKIATELRETNPDFVIGLGNEIYLTDTRNHGQKYYHFILIAKDAIGHKALRELSSTAWYYSYMDRGMERVPTLKDELTEIVKHYKGHLIATSACIGGELSSWSLLYAEALKVNDQKMAMEFQKKIQDFMGFVLDLFGDD
;
A
#
# COMPACT_ATOMS: atom_id res chain seq x y z
N MET A 1 14.74 -18.95 19.31
CA MET A 1 14.60 -18.64 17.87
C MET A 1 14.50 -17.14 17.70
N SER A 2 15.42 -16.49 17.01
CA SER A 2 15.28 -15.06 16.69
C SER A 2 14.03 -14.90 15.83
N LYS A 3 13.14 -13.95 16.19
CA LYS A 3 12.01 -13.59 15.32
C LYS A 3 12.59 -13.06 14.01
N LYS A 4 12.37 -13.76 12.93
CA LYS A 4 12.74 -13.29 11.60
C LYS A 4 11.89 -12.08 11.26
N TRP A 5 12.52 -11.03 10.74
CA TRP A 5 11.83 -9.81 10.32
C TRP A 5 11.23 -10.01 8.92
N PHE A 6 10.03 -9.46 8.69
CA PHE A 6 9.36 -9.40 7.40
C PHE A 6 9.06 -7.95 7.05
N ASN A 7 9.52 -7.46 5.89
CA ASN A 7 9.29 -6.09 5.49
C ASN A 7 8.11 -6.00 4.50
N CYS A 8 7.04 -5.32 4.91
CA CYS A 8 5.80 -5.23 4.14
C CYS A 8 5.70 -4.01 3.21
N HIS A 9 6.71 -3.11 3.17
CA HIS A 9 6.64 -1.88 2.39
C HIS A 9 7.97 -1.61 1.69
N ASN A 10 8.05 -1.92 0.41
CA ASN A 10 9.25 -1.72 -0.39
C ASN A 10 8.90 -1.27 -1.80
N HIS A 11 9.74 -0.40 -2.35
CA HIS A 11 9.62 0.15 -3.69
C HIS A 11 10.76 -0.30 -4.58
N THR A 12 10.42 -0.63 -5.82
CA THR A 12 11.36 -0.88 -6.90
C THR A 12 11.38 0.27 -7.89
N GLU A 13 12.26 0.22 -8.88
CA GLU A 13 12.30 1.19 -9.97
C GLU A 13 10.99 1.30 -10.76
N TYR A 14 10.10 0.31 -10.66
CA TYR A 14 8.77 0.36 -11.27
C TYR A 14 7.82 1.39 -10.63
N SER A 15 8.09 1.81 -9.40
CA SER A 15 7.43 2.98 -8.78
C SER A 15 7.64 4.26 -9.58
N ASN A 16 8.74 4.35 -10.34
CA ASN A 16 9.09 5.53 -11.14
C ASN A 16 8.15 5.79 -12.32
N LEU A 17 7.26 4.86 -12.65
CA LEU A 17 6.12 5.13 -13.54
C LEU A 17 5.19 6.19 -12.98
N ARG A 18 5.18 6.33 -11.65
CA ARG A 18 4.31 7.24 -10.91
C ARG A 18 5.09 8.35 -10.19
N LEU A 19 6.14 7.99 -9.49
CA LEU A 19 6.91 8.87 -8.63
C LEU A 19 8.39 8.48 -8.70
N LEU A 20 9.25 9.40 -9.10
CA LEU A 20 10.71 9.17 -9.20
C LEU A 20 11.33 9.10 -7.80
N ASP A 21 11.26 7.97 -7.14
CA ASP A 21 11.70 7.79 -5.77
C ASP A 21 12.55 6.54 -5.50
N SER A 22 12.65 5.61 -6.44
CA SER A 22 13.39 4.38 -6.24
C SER A 22 14.31 4.02 -7.41
N THR A 23 15.47 3.48 -7.08
CA THR A 23 16.45 2.93 -8.04
C THR A 23 16.69 1.43 -7.79
N ASN A 24 15.90 0.80 -6.93
CA ASN A 24 16.08 -0.60 -6.58
C ASN A 24 15.56 -1.52 -7.69
N HIS A 25 16.42 -2.34 -8.27
CA HIS A 25 15.97 -3.45 -9.10
C HIS A 25 15.33 -4.54 -8.23
N PRO A 26 14.23 -5.17 -8.66
CA PRO A 26 13.54 -6.21 -7.88
C PRO A 26 14.49 -7.31 -7.37
N LYS A 27 15.37 -7.80 -8.24
CA LYS A 27 16.33 -8.87 -7.91
C LYS A 27 17.32 -8.45 -6.83
N ASP A 28 17.85 -7.23 -6.91
CA ASP A 28 18.84 -6.72 -5.96
C ASP A 28 18.21 -6.51 -4.58
N LEU A 29 16.99 -5.96 -4.56
CA LEU A 29 16.24 -5.76 -3.34
C LEU A 29 15.92 -7.09 -2.63
N ILE A 30 15.47 -8.09 -3.38
CA ILE A 30 15.18 -9.43 -2.86
C ILE A 30 16.46 -10.10 -2.34
N ASN A 31 17.56 -10.07 -3.10
CA ASN A 31 18.84 -10.63 -2.69
C ASN A 31 19.36 -9.95 -1.41
N LYS A 32 19.21 -8.63 -1.31
CA LYS A 32 19.63 -7.90 -0.11
C LYS A 32 18.80 -8.28 1.12
N ALA A 33 17.50 -8.49 0.95
CA ALA A 33 16.63 -8.97 2.03
C ALA A 33 17.05 -10.37 2.54
N ILE A 34 17.41 -11.27 1.63
CA ILE A 34 17.94 -12.60 1.97
C ILE A 34 19.28 -12.48 2.71
N GLU A 35 20.22 -11.68 2.18
CA GLU A 35 21.53 -11.42 2.81
C GLU A 35 21.38 -10.90 4.25
N LEU A 36 20.41 -10.02 4.49
CA LEU A 36 20.11 -9.47 5.81
C LEU A 36 19.37 -10.44 6.74
N GLY A 37 19.04 -11.64 6.27
CA GLY A 37 18.37 -12.68 7.04
C GLY A 37 16.90 -12.40 7.32
N LEU A 38 16.22 -11.59 6.47
CA LEU A 38 14.79 -11.41 6.55
C LEU A 38 14.05 -12.72 6.23
N SER A 39 12.84 -12.89 6.75
CA SER A 39 11.97 -14.01 6.38
C SER A 39 11.21 -13.79 5.09
N GLY A 40 11.15 -12.55 4.62
CA GLY A 40 10.49 -12.17 3.38
C GLY A 40 10.34 -10.66 3.23
N ILE A 41 9.85 -10.26 2.09
CA ILE A 41 9.50 -8.88 1.75
C ILE A 41 8.23 -8.82 0.91
N CYS A 42 7.50 -7.70 1.00
CA CYS A 42 6.48 -7.34 0.00
C CYS A 42 7.03 -6.26 -0.93
N ILE A 43 6.70 -6.36 -2.20
CA ILE A 43 6.91 -5.29 -3.18
C ILE A 43 5.58 -4.58 -3.37
N THR A 44 5.59 -3.28 -3.13
CA THR A 44 4.40 -2.42 -3.01
C THR A 44 4.64 -1.10 -3.74
N ASP A 45 4.96 -1.19 -5.03
CA ASP A 45 5.24 -0.02 -5.87
C ASP A 45 4.05 0.95 -5.92
N HIS A 46 4.34 2.23 -6.11
CA HIS A 46 3.35 3.30 -6.20
C HIS A 46 2.42 3.10 -7.39
N GLU A 47 1.18 2.67 -7.14
CA GLU A 47 0.10 2.42 -8.11
C GLU A 47 0.58 1.68 -9.36
N ALA A 48 1.53 0.75 -9.17
CA ALA A 48 2.13 -0.02 -10.25
C ALA A 48 2.25 -1.50 -9.88
N LEU A 49 1.82 -2.37 -10.80
CA LEU A 49 1.94 -3.83 -10.68
C LEU A 49 2.92 -4.42 -11.71
N CYS A 50 3.66 -3.56 -12.42
CA CYS A 50 4.51 -3.97 -13.54
C CYS A 50 5.67 -4.87 -13.10
N ALA A 51 6.21 -4.66 -11.89
CA ALA A 51 7.26 -5.50 -11.31
C ALA A 51 6.81 -6.95 -11.06
N HIS A 52 5.51 -7.22 -10.90
CA HIS A 52 5.01 -8.52 -10.45
C HIS A 52 5.37 -9.67 -11.39
N ILE A 53 5.50 -9.42 -12.69
CA ILE A 53 5.91 -10.46 -13.66
C ILE A 53 7.36 -10.89 -13.41
N GLU A 54 8.26 -9.92 -13.25
CA GLU A 54 9.66 -10.17 -12.95
C GLU A 54 9.84 -10.83 -11.58
N ILE A 55 9.16 -10.30 -10.56
CA ILE A 55 9.19 -10.83 -9.20
C ILE A 55 8.72 -12.28 -9.16
N ASN A 56 7.68 -12.65 -9.91
CA ASN A 56 7.20 -14.03 -9.96
C ASN A 56 8.23 -14.97 -10.58
N LYS A 57 9.01 -14.52 -11.57
CA LYS A 57 10.13 -15.31 -12.11
C LYS A 57 11.22 -15.50 -11.05
N ILE A 58 11.65 -14.44 -10.39
CA ILE A 58 12.63 -14.49 -9.30
C ILE A 58 12.16 -15.42 -8.18
N ALA A 59 10.90 -15.30 -7.75
CA ALA A 59 10.31 -16.16 -6.74
C ALA A 59 10.33 -17.65 -7.13
N THR A 60 10.13 -17.94 -8.41
CA THR A 60 10.20 -19.31 -8.93
C THR A 60 11.62 -19.87 -8.85
N GLU A 61 12.63 -19.08 -9.22
CA GLU A 61 14.05 -19.45 -9.13
C GLU A 61 14.48 -19.65 -7.67
N LEU A 62 14.01 -18.80 -6.75
CA LEU A 62 14.38 -18.84 -5.33
C LEU A 62 13.80 -20.05 -4.58
N ARG A 63 12.72 -20.67 -5.06
CA ARG A 63 12.14 -21.86 -4.41
C ARG A 63 13.13 -23.01 -4.25
N GLU A 64 14.11 -23.13 -5.14
CA GLU A 64 15.15 -24.17 -5.07
C GLU A 64 16.21 -23.87 -4.01
N THR A 65 16.54 -22.61 -3.78
CA THR A 65 17.68 -22.20 -2.93
C THR A 65 17.25 -21.60 -1.59
N ASN A 66 16.09 -20.96 -1.55
CA ASN A 66 15.53 -20.27 -0.38
C ASN A 66 14.02 -20.55 -0.23
N PRO A 67 13.61 -21.83 -0.02
CA PRO A 67 12.20 -22.24 -0.04
C PRO A 67 11.34 -21.58 1.04
N ASP A 68 11.94 -21.15 2.16
CA ASP A 68 11.26 -20.50 3.28
C ASP A 68 11.15 -18.98 3.13
N PHE A 69 11.79 -18.37 2.11
CA PHE A 69 11.74 -16.93 1.90
C PHE A 69 10.45 -16.54 1.19
N VAL A 70 9.67 -15.64 1.80
CA VAL A 70 8.35 -15.24 1.28
C VAL A 70 8.47 -13.92 0.52
N ILE A 71 7.91 -13.89 -0.68
CA ILE A 71 7.77 -12.65 -1.46
C ILE A 71 6.28 -12.34 -1.60
N GLY A 72 5.84 -11.24 -1.01
CA GLY A 72 4.49 -10.70 -1.14
C GLY A 72 4.37 -9.77 -2.33
N LEU A 73 3.26 -9.85 -3.04
CA LEU A 73 2.91 -8.94 -4.14
C LEU A 73 1.83 -7.97 -3.66
N GLY A 74 2.15 -6.69 -3.67
CA GLY A 74 1.26 -5.64 -3.20
C GLY A 74 1.23 -4.42 -4.12
N ASN A 75 0.49 -3.41 -3.70
CA ASN A 75 0.36 -2.13 -4.38
C ASN A 75 0.20 -1.02 -3.34
N GLU A 76 0.97 0.04 -3.43
CA GLU A 76 0.70 1.26 -2.67
C GLU A 76 -0.22 2.17 -3.46
N ILE A 77 -1.52 2.09 -3.16
CA ILE A 77 -2.57 2.87 -3.82
C ILE A 77 -2.67 4.29 -3.23
N TYR A 78 -3.25 5.19 -4.00
CA TYR A 78 -3.57 6.56 -3.59
C TYR A 78 -5.05 6.67 -3.24
N LEU A 79 -5.39 6.40 -1.98
CA LEU A 79 -6.76 6.36 -1.47
C LEU A 79 -7.32 7.77 -1.27
N THR A 80 -8.56 7.98 -1.72
CA THR A 80 -9.26 9.27 -1.61
C THR A 80 -10.78 9.09 -1.56
N ASP A 81 -11.48 10.12 -1.10
CA ASP A 81 -12.95 10.12 -1.12
C ASP A 81 -13.52 10.55 -2.48
N THR A 82 -12.80 11.38 -3.25
CA THR A 82 -13.27 11.89 -4.55
C THR A 82 -12.12 12.04 -5.54
N ARG A 83 -12.44 12.11 -6.85
CA ARG A 83 -11.49 12.43 -7.93
C ARG A 83 -11.44 13.91 -8.29
N ASN A 84 -11.92 14.80 -7.42
CA ASN A 84 -11.88 16.22 -7.66
C ASN A 84 -10.44 16.73 -7.70
N HIS A 85 -10.13 17.65 -8.62
CA HIS A 85 -8.82 18.28 -8.70
C HIS A 85 -8.46 18.98 -7.38
N GLY A 86 -7.23 18.80 -6.93
CA GLY A 86 -6.74 19.35 -5.66
C GLY A 86 -7.15 18.55 -4.40
N GLN A 87 -7.88 17.45 -4.57
CA GLN A 87 -8.19 16.54 -3.47
C GLN A 87 -6.89 15.92 -2.92
N LYS A 88 -6.82 15.74 -1.61
CA LYS A 88 -5.72 15.03 -0.96
C LYS A 88 -5.91 13.52 -1.16
N TYR A 89 -4.83 12.83 -1.52
CA TYR A 89 -4.77 11.38 -1.49
C TYR A 89 -3.91 10.93 -0.34
N TYR A 90 -4.19 9.70 0.11
CA TYR A 90 -3.44 9.07 1.18
C TYR A 90 -2.86 7.75 0.67
N HIS A 91 -1.64 7.48 1.03
CA HIS A 91 -1.02 6.19 0.75
C HIS A 91 -1.70 5.09 1.55
N PHE A 92 -1.99 3.98 0.88
CA PHE A 92 -2.59 2.81 1.50
C PHE A 92 -2.07 1.56 0.80
N ILE A 93 -1.61 0.58 1.55
CA ILE A 93 -1.01 -0.62 0.97
C ILE A 93 -1.98 -1.77 1.01
N LEU A 94 -2.08 -2.45 -0.14
CA LEU A 94 -2.77 -3.72 -0.28
C LEU A 94 -1.77 -4.80 -0.68
N ILE A 95 -1.86 -5.98 -0.06
CA ILE A 95 -1.01 -7.13 -0.33
C ILE A 95 -1.91 -8.32 -0.64
N ALA A 96 -1.62 -9.03 -1.72
CA ALA A 96 -2.33 -10.23 -2.09
C ALA A 96 -1.89 -11.43 -1.22
N LYS A 97 -2.85 -12.15 -0.63
CA LYS A 97 -2.59 -13.41 0.09
C LYS A 97 -2.37 -14.57 -0.88
N ASP A 98 -2.99 -14.48 -2.06
CA ASP A 98 -3.00 -15.55 -3.08
C ASP A 98 -3.31 -15.00 -4.49
N ALA A 99 -3.49 -15.89 -5.45
CA ALA A 99 -3.80 -15.55 -6.85
C ALA A 99 -5.15 -14.80 -6.99
N ILE A 100 -6.11 -15.04 -6.11
CA ILE A 100 -7.42 -14.35 -6.08
C ILE A 100 -7.21 -12.91 -5.60
N GLY A 101 -6.46 -12.72 -4.53
CA GLY A 101 -6.06 -11.38 -4.06
C GLY A 101 -5.24 -10.62 -5.09
N HIS A 102 -4.33 -11.28 -5.82
CA HIS A 102 -3.61 -10.65 -6.91
C HIS A 102 -4.53 -10.23 -8.07
N LYS A 103 -5.59 -10.99 -8.35
CA LYS A 103 -6.64 -10.58 -9.31
C LYS A 103 -7.34 -9.31 -8.83
N ALA A 104 -7.70 -9.24 -7.54
CA ALA A 104 -8.30 -8.04 -6.94
C ALA A 104 -7.40 -6.80 -7.09
N LEU A 105 -6.09 -6.92 -6.84
CA LEU A 105 -5.14 -5.83 -7.04
C LEU A 105 -5.14 -5.33 -8.48
N ARG A 106 -5.15 -6.25 -9.46
CA ARG A 106 -5.15 -5.88 -10.89
C ARG A 106 -6.43 -5.16 -11.31
N GLU A 107 -7.58 -5.61 -10.83
CA GLU A 107 -8.87 -4.97 -11.13
C GLU A 107 -8.94 -3.57 -10.54
N LEU A 108 -8.54 -3.41 -9.28
CA LEU A 108 -8.52 -2.12 -8.61
C LEU A 108 -7.56 -1.13 -9.28
N SER A 109 -6.32 -1.57 -9.56
CA SER A 109 -5.32 -0.76 -10.25
C SER A 109 -5.78 -0.39 -11.66
N SER A 110 -6.37 -1.32 -12.41
CA SER A 110 -6.93 -1.02 -13.74
C SER A 110 -8.01 0.05 -13.68
N THR A 111 -8.88 0.02 -12.69
CA THR A 111 -9.91 1.04 -12.47
C THR A 111 -9.27 2.39 -12.15
N ALA A 112 -8.29 2.44 -11.26
CA ALA A 112 -7.60 3.67 -10.89
C ALA A 112 -6.91 4.31 -12.11
N TRP A 113 -6.20 3.52 -12.92
CA TRP A 113 -5.55 4.00 -14.15
C TRP A 113 -6.54 4.43 -15.23
N TYR A 114 -7.67 3.75 -15.37
CA TYR A 114 -8.73 4.14 -16.32
C TYR A 114 -9.29 5.54 -16.02
N TYR A 115 -9.36 5.92 -14.75
CA TYR A 115 -9.81 7.23 -14.29
C TYR A 115 -8.66 8.17 -13.91
N SER A 116 -7.43 7.90 -14.37
CA SER A 116 -6.30 8.80 -14.17
C SER A 116 -6.52 10.16 -14.86
N TYR A 117 -5.88 11.19 -14.33
CA TYR A 117 -5.94 12.52 -14.90
C TYR A 117 -4.67 13.33 -14.62
N MET A 118 -4.37 14.31 -15.47
CA MET A 118 -3.23 15.21 -15.29
C MET A 118 -3.60 16.35 -14.32
N ASP A 119 -2.79 16.55 -13.29
CA ASP A 119 -2.89 17.69 -12.39
C ASP A 119 -1.49 18.21 -12.04
N ARG A 120 -1.25 19.51 -12.30
CA ARG A 120 0.03 20.18 -12.04
C ARG A 120 1.25 19.47 -12.63
N GLY A 121 1.11 18.97 -13.86
CA GLY A 121 2.18 18.28 -14.59
C GLY A 121 2.47 16.85 -14.13
N MET A 122 1.67 16.28 -13.26
CA MET A 122 1.77 14.90 -12.79
C MET A 122 0.48 14.15 -13.06
N GLU A 123 0.58 12.91 -13.55
CA GLU A 123 -0.57 12.02 -13.67
C GLU A 123 -1.02 11.59 -12.27
N ARG A 124 -2.31 11.73 -12.00
CA ARG A 124 -2.96 11.32 -10.77
C ARG A 124 -3.73 10.03 -11.03
N VAL A 125 -3.53 9.06 -10.18
CA VAL A 125 -4.13 7.71 -10.29
C VAL A 125 -4.83 7.37 -8.97
N PRO A 126 -5.95 8.07 -8.64
CA PRO A 126 -6.62 7.89 -7.37
C PRO A 126 -7.53 6.68 -7.35
N THR A 127 -7.49 5.93 -6.25
CA THR A 127 -8.45 4.90 -5.91
C THR A 127 -9.49 5.47 -4.95
N LEU A 128 -10.77 5.35 -5.26
CA LEU A 128 -11.84 5.78 -4.36
C LEU A 128 -12.04 4.76 -3.23
N LYS A 129 -12.40 5.24 -2.03
CA LYS A 129 -12.78 4.36 -0.90
C LYS A 129 -13.95 3.43 -1.25
N ASP A 130 -14.90 3.90 -2.05
CA ASP A 130 -16.03 3.08 -2.51
C ASP A 130 -15.55 1.94 -3.42
N GLU A 131 -14.64 2.20 -4.36
CA GLU A 131 -14.05 1.17 -5.23
C GLU A 131 -13.25 0.13 -4.44
N LEU A 132 -12.45 0.60 -3.47
CA LEU A 132 -11.78 -0.29 -2.54
C LEU A 132 -12.78 -1.15 -1.78
N THR A 133 -13.87 -0.55 -1.29
CA THR A 133 -14.93 -1.25 -0.57
C THR A 133 -15.57 -2.36 -1.42
N GLU A 134 -15.89 -2.06 -2.67
CA GLU A 134 -16.49 -3.04 -3.59
C GLU A 134 -15.54 -4.21 -3.86
N ILE A 135 -14.26 -3.91 -4.17
CA ILE A 135 -13.24 -4.92 -4.44
C ILE A 135 -12.99 -5.81 -3.20
N VAL A 136 -12.81 -5.21 -2.02
CA VAL A 136 -12.55 -5.99 -0.79
C VAL A 136 -13.74 -6.88 -0.43
N LYS A 137 -14.98 -6.39 -0.59
CA LYS A 137 -16.18 -7.22 -0.37
C LYS A 137 -16.29 -8.37 -1.35
N HIS A 138 -15.97 -8.12 -2.64
CA HIS A 138 -16.01 -9.15 -3.68
C HIS A 138 -14.93 -10.23 -3.46
N TYR A 139 -13.74 -9.83 -3.04
CA TYR A 139 -12.58 -10.69 -2.81
C TYR A 139 -12.26 -10.86 -1.32
N LYS A 140 -13.29 -11.00 -0.49
CA LYS A 140 -13.16 -11.05 0.97
C LYS A 140 -12.19 -12.14 1.42
N GLY A 141 -11.24 -11.76 2.30
CA GLY A 141 -10.26 -12.68 2.90
C GLY A 141 -9.01 -12.95 2.04
N HIS A 142 -8.89 -12.36 0.84
CA HIS A 142 -7.76 -12.56 -0.07
C HIS A 142 -6.75 -11.41 -0.12
N LEU A 143 -7.03 -10.32 0.62
CA LEU A 143 -6.16 -9.16 0.72
C LEU A 143 -5.77 -8.90 2.18
N ILE A 144 -4.56 -8.34 2.36
CA ILE A 144 -4.09 -7.73 3.60
C ILE A 144 -3.94 -6.24 3.33
N ALA A 145 -4.26 -5.41 4.33
CA ALA A 145 -4.07 -3.98 4.26
C ALA A 145 -3.08 -3.48 5.31
N THR A 146 -2.35 -2.41 4.98
CA THR A 146 -1.58 -1.63 5.96
C THR A 146 -1.79 -0.12 5.74
N SER A 147 -1.60 0.67 6.79
CA SER A 147 -1.75 2.13 6.76
C SER A 147 -0.62 2.86 6.00
N ALA A 148 0.23 2.12 5.31
CA ALA A 148 1.39 2.60 4.56
C ALA A 148 2.42 3.38 5.42
N CYS A 149 2.85 4.53 4.92
CA CYS A 149 3.89 5.38 5.50
C CYS A 149 3.30 6.65 6.14
N ILE A 150 4.14 7.66 6.35
CA ILE A 150 3.72 8.99 6.84
C ILE A 150 2.71 9.70 5.90
N GLY A 151 2.69 9.31 4.61
CA GLY A 151 1.70 9.77 3.62
C GLY A 151 0.31 9.11 3.76
N GLY A 152 0.16 8.13 4.65
CA GLY A 152 -1.12 7.46 4.91
C GLY A 152 -2.12 8.34 5.65
N GLU A 153 -3.40 7.99 5.56
CA GLU A 153 -4.49 8.76 6.18
C GLU A 153 -4.38 8.74 7.71
N LEU A 154 -4.16 7.57 8.30
CA LEU A 154 -3.98 7.40 9.74
C LEU A 154 -2.82 8.25 10.28
N SER A 155 -1.66 8.18 9.62
CA SER A 155 -0.46 8.95 10.01
C SER A 155 -0.71 10.46 9.90
N SER A 156 -1.34 10.90 8.82
CA SER A 156 -1.65 12.32 8.59
C SER A 156 -2.55 12.90 9.69
N TRP A 157 -3.63 12.21 10.04
CA TRP A 157 -4.52 12.67 11.12
C TRP A 157 -3.86 12.58 12.49
N SER A 158 -3.03 11.55 12.75
CA SER A 158 -2.29 11.40 14.01
C SER A 158 -1.29 12.54 14.24
N LEU A 159 -0.59 12.97 13.20
CA LEU A 159 0.33 14.11 13.28
C LEU A 159 -0.41 15.42 13.58
N LEU A 160 -1.51 15.68 12.88
CA LEU A 160 -2.33 16.87 13.11
C LEU A 160 -2.98 16.87 14.52
N TYR A 161 -3.40 15.70 15.00
CA TYR A 161 -3.86 15.53 16.38
C TYR A 161 -2.78 15.89 17.39
N ALA A 162 -1.56 15.40 17.20
CA ALA A 162 -0.44 15.70 18.09
C ALA A 162 -0.07 17.19 18.08
N GLU A 163 -0.15 17.86 16.92
CA GLU A 163 0.07 19.29 16.80
C GLU A 163 -1.01 20.10 17.53
N ALA A 164 -2.29 19.73 17.36
CA ALA A 164 -3.39 20.39 18.07
C ALA A 164 -3.25 20.31 19.59
N LEU A 165 -2.78 19.17 20.11
CA LEU A 165 -2.49 19.00 21.54
C LEU A 165 -1.34 19.90 22.01
N LYS A 166 -0.28 20.07 21.21
CA LYS A 166 0.86 20.93 21.56
C LYS A 166 0.47 22.41 21.72
N VAL A 167 -0.49 22.87 20.91
CA VAL A 167 -1.00 24.25 20.96
C VAL A 167 -2.24 24.41 21.85
N ASN A 168 -2.61 23.36 22.60
CA ASN A 168 -3.80 23.31 23.47
C ASN A 168 -5.15 23.59 22.74
N ASP A 169 -5.23 23.31 21.44
CA ASP A 169 -6.50 23.43 20.69
C ASP A 169 -7.31 22.13 20.84
N GLN A 170 -8.08 22.06 21.93
CA GLN A 170 -8.90 20.90 22.25
C GLN A 170 -9.98 20.61 21.18
N LYS A 171 -10.54 21.65 20.56
CA LYS A 171 -11.57 21.47 19.52
C LYS A 171 -10.99 20.78 18.30
N MET A 172 -9.83 21.26 17.84
CA MET A 172 -9.13 20.68 16.68
C MET A 172 -8.64 19.26 17.01
N ALA A 173 -8.13 19.03 18.23
CA ALA A 173 -7.73 17.70 18.67
C ALA A 173 -8.89 16.69 18.61
N MET A 174 -10.07 17.06 19.12
CA MET A 174 -11.26 16.18 19.05
C MET A 174 -11.69 15.89 17.61
N GLU A 175 -11.60 16.88 16.70
CA GLU A 175 -11.91 16.67 15.29
C GLU A 175 -10.97 15.65 14.65
N PHE A 176 -9.66 15.79 14.86
CA PHE A 176 -8.69 14.85 14.31
C PHE A 176 -8.78 13.46 14.94
N GLN A 177 -9.04 13.38 16.24
CA GLN A 177 -9.30 12.10 16.92
C GLN A 177 -10.49 11.37 16.29
N LYS A 178 -11.57 12.08 15.97
CA LYS A 178 -12.71 11.49 15.27
C LYS A 178 -12.33 10.96 13.90
N LYS A 179 -11.57 11.73 13.10
CA LYS A 179 -11.09 11.27 11.77
C LYS A 179 -10.23 10.00 11.85
N ILE A 180 -9.37 9.89 12.90
CA ILE A 180 -8.60 8.68 13.17
C ILE A 180 -9.54 7.50 13.44
N GLN A 181 -10.54 7.68 14.31
CA GLN A 181 -11.49 6.63 14.67
C GLN A 181 -12.34 6.22 13.47
N ASP A 182 -12.83 7.17 12.68
CA ASP A 182 -13.64 6.91 11.48
C ASP A 182 -12.83 6.10 10.44
N PHE A 183 -11.55 6.45 10.21
CA PHE A 183 -10.68 5.72 9.31
C PHE A 183 -10.35 4.30 9.82
N MET A 184 -10.05 4.17 11.12
CA MET A 184 -9.80 2.85 11.72
C MET A 184 -11.06 1.97 11.63
N GLY A 185 -12.25 2.53 11.90
CA GLY A 185 -13.52 1.82 11.74
C GLY A 185 -13.72 1.35 10.30
N PHE A 186 -13.49 2.23 9.32
CA PHE A 186 -13.56 1.87 7.90
C PHE A 186 -12.65 0.69 7.53
N VAL A 187 -11.39 0.70 8.00
CA VAL A 187 -10.44 -0.39 7.69
C VAL A 187 -10.83 -1.69 8.39
N LEU A 188 -11.22 -1.62 9.67
CA LEU A 188 -11.65 -2.81 10.42
C LEU A 188 -12.94 -3.42 9.87
N ASP A 189 -13.89 -2.60 9.43
CA ASP A 189 -15.13 -3.08 8.80
C ASP A 189 -14.86 -3.82 7.47
N LEU A 190 -13.81 -3.41 6.72
CA LEU A 190 -13.47 -4.01 5.45
C LEU A 190 -12.61 -5.27 5.59
N PHE A 191 -11.58 -5.22 6.42
CA PHE A 191 -10.56 -6.26 6.48
C PHE A 191 -10.69 -7.14 7.75
N GLY A 192 -11.44 -6.71 8.75
CA GLY A 192 -11.53 -7.37 10.03
C GLY A 192 -10.23 -7.26 10.83
N ASP A 193 -9.89 -8.33 11.54
CA ASP A 193 -8.66 -8.42 12.34
C ASP A 193 -7.47 -9.03 11.53
N ASP A 194 -7.59 -9.13 10.21
CA ASP A 194 -6.60 -9.72 9.31
C ASP A 194 -5.46 -8.75 8.92
#